data_f446df3d51992dc5247d06666bd50414
#
_entry.id   f446df3d51992dc5247d06666bd50414
#
_cell.length_a   1.000
_cell.length_b   1.000
_cell.length_c   1.000
_cell.angle_alpha   90.00
_cell.angle_beta   90.00
_cell.angle_gamma   90.00
#
_symmetry.space_group_name_H-M   'P 1'
#
loop_
_entity.id
_entity.type
_entity.pdbx_description
1 polymer ?
#
loop_
_entity_poly.entity_id
_entity_poly.type
_entity_poly.pdbx_seq_one_letter_code
_entity_poly.pdbx_strand_id
1 'polypeptide(L)'
;MLASCQSYKKVPYLQDPGEAQRAVAEAKLYDARILPKDLLTIVVSCSDPELAEPFNLTVSIPVSNTQKSLTSQSALQQYLVDNRGNIDFPVLGTLHIGGLTKGEAESLIREKLKGYIKENTIVTVRMANYKISVIGEVNRPGTFTISNEKVNLFEALAMAGDMTVYGLRDNVRLIREDADGHQHIITLNMNRADIIQSPYYYLQQNDILYVTPNKTKAKTADISASTTIWFSVVSTLVSLASLIITIAK
;
A
#
# COMPACT_ATOMS: atom_id res chain seq x y z
N MET A 1 41.55 18.59 5.82
CA MET A 1 40.46 18.13 6.71
C MET A 1 39.45 17.38 5.89
N LEU A 2 39.43 16.05 5.98
CA LEU A 2 38.40 15.20 5.34
C LEU A 2 37.17 15.33 6.21
N ALA A 3 36.14 16.05 5.74
CA ALA A 3 34.84 16.06 6.36
C ALA A 3 34.24 14.63 6.21
N SER A 4 34.44 13.84 7.25
CA SER A 4 33.82 12.50 7.35
C SER A 4 32.31 12.64 7.32
N CYS A 5 31.73 12.03 6.34
CA CYS A 5 30.29 12.02 6.11
C CYS A 5 29.52 11.54 7.34
N GLN A 6 28.70 12.40 7.94
CA GLN A 6 27.64 12.00 8.89
C GLN A 6 26.49 11.24 8.23
N SER A 7 26.72 10.71 7.04
CA SER A 7 25.71 10.03 6.22
C SER A 7 25.10 8.81 6.89
N TYR A 8 25.88 8.07 7.72
CA TYR A 8 25.38 6.86 8.41
C TYR A 8 24.26 7.15 9.41
N LYS A 9 24.19 8.35 10.00
CA LYS A 9 23.13 8.73 10.94
C LYS A 9 21.75 8.89 10.27
N LYS A 10 21.70 8.99 8.96
CA LYS A 10 20.45 9.12 8.20
C LYS A 10 19.89 7.77 7.70
N VAL A 11 20.60 6.68 7.90
CA VAL A 11 20.20 5.36 7.42
C VAL A 11 19.31 4.59 8.42
N PRO A 12 19.59 4.60 9.74
CA PRO A 12 18.77 3.84 10.68
C PRO A 12 17.36 4.42 10.81
N TYR A 13 16.39 3.54 10.99
CA TYR A 13 15.02 3.87 11.34
C TYR A 13 14.88 4.13 12.84
N LEU A 14 13.77 4.75 13.25
CA LEU A 14 13.29 4.82 14.64
C LEU A 14 14.35 5.31 15.63
N GLN A 15 15.10 6.35 15.26
CA GLN A 15 16.05 6.98 16.17
C GLN A 15 15.27 7.72 17.27
N ASP A 16 15.89 7.88 18.44
CA ASP A 16 15.32 8.55 19.61
C ASP A 16 14.04 7.90 20.20
N PRO A 17 14.08 6.59 20.55
CA PRO A 17 12.91 5.85 21.02
C PRO A 17 12.34 6.37 22.35
N GLY A 18 13.09 7.17 23.11
CA GLY A 18 12.64 7.74 24.38
C GLY A 18 11.46 8.71 24.27
N GLU A 19 11.28 9.36 23.13
CA GLU A 19 10.12 10.21 22.84
C GLU A 19 8.88 9.36 22.50
N ALA A 20 9.06 8.25 21.78
CA ALA A 20 7.98 7.35 21.41
C ALA A 20 7.37 6.61 22.60
N GLN A 21 8.16 6.24 23.61
CA GLN A 21 7.68 5.53 24.80
C GLN A 21 6.73 6.36 25.68
N ARG A 22 6.82 7.68 25.66
CA ARG A 22 5.96 8.55 26.48
C ARG A 22 4.52 8.65 25.95
N ALA A 23 4.27 8.33 24.70
CA ALA A 23 2.97 8.48 24.04
C ALA A 23 2.24 7.17 23.78
N VAL A 24 2.73 6.02 24.27
CA VAL A 24 2.10 4.69 24.10
C VAL A 24 0.71 4.58 24.77
N ALA A 25 0.31 5.54 25.59
CA ALA A 25 -0.94 5.48 26.36
C ALA A 25 -2.23 5.62 25.53
N GLU A 26 -2.19 6.04 24.26
CA GLU A 26 -3.39 6.34 23.48
C GLU A 26 -3.36 5.80 22.05
N ALA A 27 -2.76 4.65 21.78
CA ALA A 27 -2.84 4.04 20.47
C ALA A 27 -4.30 3.64 20.17
N LYS A 28 -5.04 4.48 19.43
CA LYS A 28 -6.36 4.10 18.91
C LYS A 28 -6.19 2.90 17.98
N LEU A 29 -7.02 1.89 18.21
CA LEU A 29 -7.13 0.77 17.26
C LEU A 29 -7.45 1.35 15.88
N TYR A 30 -6.57 1.09 14.92
CA TYR A 30 -6.79 1.48 13.54
C TYR A 30 -7.87 0.58 12.95
N ASP A 31 -8.91 1.18 12.40
CA ASP A 31 -9.93 0.51 11.61
C ASP A 31 -10.11 1.23 10.27
N ALA A 32 -9.93 0.48 9.18
CA ALA A 32 -10.04 1.03 7.84
C ALA A 32 -11.48 1.45 7.55
N ARG A 33 -11.66 2.62 6.90
CA ARG A 33 -12.96 3.09 6.44
C ARG A 33 -13.17 2.72 4.99
N ILE A 34 -14.41 2.41 4.66
CA ILE A 34 -14.85 2.12 3.30
C ILE A 34 -14.82 3.42 2.50
N LEU A 35 -14.16 3.40 1.36
CA LEU A 35 -14.02 4.55 0.45
C LEU A 35 -14.78 4.29 -0.87
N PRO A 36 -15.12 5.34 -1.63
CA PRO A 36 -15.60 5.18 -3.00
C PRO A 36 -14.61 4.34 -3.84
N LYS A 37 -15.14 3.47 -4.71
CA LYS A 37 -14.40 2.51 -5.53
C LYS A 37 -13.81 1.32 -4.77
N ASP A 38 -14.07 1.17 -3.48
CA ASP A 38 -13.75 -0.08 -2.81
C ASP A 38 -14.64 -1.21 -3.33
N LEU A 39 -14.04 -2.39 -3.41
CA LEU A 39 -14.72 -3.61 -3.79
C LEU A 39 -14.92 -4.47 -2.54
N LEU A 40 -16.17 -4.74 -2.20
CA LEU A 40 -16.52 -5.44 -0.98
C LEU A 40 -17.09 -6.82 -1.28
N THR A 41 -16.76 -7.78 -0.44
CA THR A 41 -17.49 -9.05 -0.33
C THR A 41 -18.31 -8.99 0.95
N ILE A 42 -19.61 -9.16 0.84
CA ILE A 42 -20.55 -9.13 1.96
C ILE A 42 -21.21 -10.49 2.04
N VAL A 43 -21.15 -11.11 3.22
CA VAL A 43 -21.74 -12.43 3.48
C VAL A 43 -22.74 -12.30 4.61
N VAL A 44 -23.94 -12.78 4.38
CA VAL A 44 -25.01 -12.91 5.38
C VAL A 44 -25.13 -14.37 5.76
N SER A 45 -25.11 -14.67 7.06
CA SER A 45 -25.27 -16.03 7.58
C SER A 45 -26.27 -16.02 8.74
N CYS A 46 -27.15 -17.01 8.80
CA CYS A 46 -28.06 -17.24 9.91
C CYS A 46 -28.19 -18.75 10.17
N SER A 47 -28.97 -19.13 11.17
CA SER A 47 -29.16 -20.56 11.56
C SER A 47 -29.77 -21.37 10.44
N ASP A 48 -30.64 -20.77 9.66
CA ASP A 48 -31.24 -21.37 8.47
C ASP A 48 -30.62 -20.77 7.20
N PRO A 49 -29.77 -21.52 6.46
CA PRO A 49 -29.10 -21.04 5.26
C PRO A 49 -30.05 -20.58 4.14
N GLU A 50 -31.23 -21.17 4.03
CA GLU A 50 -32.21 -20.83 2.98
C GLU A 50 -32.72 -19.40 3.15
N LEU A 51 -32.84 -18.91 4.39
CA LEU A 51 -33.23 -17.54 4.68
C LEU A 51 -32.14 -16.51 4.29
N ALA A 52 -30.88 -16.91 4.26
CA ALA A 52 -29.76 -16.06 3.90
C ALA A 52 -29.50 -16.03 2.39
N GLU A 53 -29.95 -17.03 1.63
CA GLU A 53 -29.65 -17.18 0.20
C GLU A 53 -30.03 -15.97 -0.65
N PRO A 54 -31.19 -15.30 -0.48
CA PRO A 54 -31.56 -14.14 -1.27
C PRO A 54 -30.62 -12.93 -1.10
N PHE A 55 -29.83 -12.89 -0.03
CA PHE A 55 -28.88 -11.83 0.30
C PHE A 55 -27.44 -12.13 -0.14
N ASN A 56 -27.17 -13.39 -0.55
CA ASN A 56 -25.84 -13.88 -0.95
C ASN A 56 -25.83 -14.23 -2.45
N LEU A 57 -25.89 -13.22 -3.31
CA LEU A 57 -25.85 -13.45 -4.74
C LEU A 57 -24.51 -14.08 -5.15
N THR A 58 -24.60 -15.09 -6.04
CA THR A 58 -23.44 -15.75 -6.60
C THR A 58 -23.35 -15.50 -8.11
N VAL A 59 -22.12 -15.37 -8.60
CA VAL A 59 -21.82 -15.28 -10.03
C VAL A 59 -21.02 -16.50 -10.45
N SER A 60 -21.34 -17.04 -11.62
CA SER A 60 -20.61 -18.16 -12.21
C SER A 60 -19.38 -17.64 -12.93
N ILE A 61 -18.18 -17.94 -12.42
CA ILE A 61 -16.92 -17.58 -13.08
C ILE A 61 -16.46 -18.79 -13.90
N PRO A 62 -16.32 -18.67 -15.24
CA PRO A 62 -15.75 -19.74 -16.05
C PRO A 62 -14.25 -19.87 -15.73
N VAL A 63 -13.85 -21.01 -15.19
CA VAL A 63 -12.43 -21.33 -14.97
C VAL A 63 -11.95 -22.14 -16.16
N SER A 64 -11.05 -21.56 -16.96
CA SER A 64 -10.36 -22.25 -18.04
C SER A 64 -9.24 -23.10 -17.45
N ASN A 65 -9.48 -24.40 -17.27
CA ASN A 65 -8.38 -25.33 -17.08
C ASN A 65 -7.82 -25.73 -18.46
N THR A 66 -6.49 -25.83 -18.57
CA THR A 66 -5.73 -26.23 -19.75
C THR A 66 -6.10 -27.63 -20.29
N GLN A 67 -6.99 -28.35 -19.64
CA GLN A 67 -7.60 -29.61 -20.08
C GLN A 67 -9.09 -29.40 -20.34
N LYS A 68 -9.46 -29.01 -21.55
CA LYS A 68 -10.77 -29.13 -22.27
C LYS A 68 -12.07 -29.25 -21.47
N SER A 69 -12.10 -28.96 -20.16
CA SER A 69 -13.29 -28.97 -19.31
C SER A 69 -13.50 -27.56 -18.74
N LEU A 70 -14.57 -26.92 -19.16
CA LEU A 70 -15.05 -25.67 -18.57
C LEU A 70 -15.76 -26.05 -17.26
N THR A 71 -15.09 -25.87 -16.15
CA THR A 71 -15.71 -25.98 -14.81
C THR A 71 -16.17 -24.59 -14.40
N SER A 72 -17.45 -24.42 -14.13
CA SER A 72 -18.00 -23.18 -13.58
C SER A 72 -17.82 -23.22 -12.06
N GLN A 73 -17.11 -22.26 -11.51
CA GLN A 73 -16.98 -22.08 -10.06
C GLN A 73 -17.92 -20.95 -9.63
N SER A 74 -18.79 -21.23 -8.67
CA SER A 74 -19.66 -20.23 -8.08
C SER A 74 -18.85 -19.38 -7.10
N ALA A 75 -18.86 -18.07 -7.29
CA ALA A 75 -18.25 -17.13 -6.38
C ALA A 75 -19.29 -16.10 -5.90
N LEU A 76 -19.11 -15.61 -4.67
CA LEU A 76 -19.97 -14.55 -4.15
C LEU A 76 -19.83 -13.29 -5.00
N GLN A 77 -20.95 -12.63 -5.25
CA GLN A 77 -20.95 -11.32 -5.91
C GLN A 77 -20.22 -10.31 -5.06
N GLN A 78 -19.39 -9.50 -5.70
CA GLN A 78 -18.71 -8.38 -5.05
C GLN A 78 -19.49 -7.09 -5.31
N TYR A 79 -19.45 -6.18 -4.35
CA TYR A 79 -20.16 -4.91 -4.37
C TYR A 79 -19.17 -3.77 -4.54
N LEU A 80 -19.28 -3.04 -5.64
CA LEU A 80 -18.47 -1.84 -5.88
C LEU A 80 -19.16 -0.63 -5.21
N VAL A 81 -18.42 0.03 -4.34
CA VAL A 81 -18.87 1.28 -3.71
C VAL A 81 -18.86 2.39 -4.78
N ASP A 82 -19.99 3.04 -4.99
CA ASP A 82 -20.13 4.12 -5.96
C ASP A 82 -19.45 5.41 -5.50
N ASN A 83 -19.43 6.45 -6.35
CA ASN A 83 -18.82 7.75 -6.03
C ASN A 83 -19.50 8.49 -4.88
N ARG A 84 -20.72 8.09 -4.49
CA ARG A 84 -21.49 8.66 -3.39
C ARG A 84 -21.39 7.83 -2.11
N GLY A 85 -20.56 6.78 -2.11
CA GLY A 85 -20.42 5.86 -0.97
C GLY A 85 -21.54 4.84 -0.85
N ASN A 86 -22.30 4.56 -1.91
CA ASN A 86 -23.41 3.61 -1.87
C ASN A 86 -23.04 2.28 -2.52
N ILE A 87 -23.73 1.23 -2.09
CA ILE A 87 -23.81 -0.08 -2.78
C ILE A 87 -25.28 -0.43 -3.03
N ASP A 88 -25.54 -1.19 -4.07
CA ASP A 88 -26.84 -1.83 -4.30
C ASP A 88 -26.82 -3.23 -3.72
N PHE A 89 -27.50 -3.41 -2.59
CA PHE A 89 -27.54 -4.68 -1.87
C PHE A 89 -28.86 -5.43 -2.16
N PRO A 90 -28.81 -6.75 -2.39
CA PRO A 90 -29.98 -7.53 -2.71
C PRO A 90 -31.08 -7.36 -1.67
N VAL A 91 -32.34 -7.26 -2.12
CA VAL A 91 -33.54 -7.10 -1.28
C VAL A 91 -33.59 -5.78 -0.48
N LEU A 92 -32.45 -5.31 0.06
CA LEU A 92 -32.40 -4.08 0.86
C LEU A 92 -32.32 -2.81 0.00
N GLY A 93 -31.95 -2.93 -1.29
CA GLY A 93 -31.76 -1.80 -2.19
C GLY A 93 -30.45 -1.05 -1.94
N THR A 94 -30.46 0.24 -2.23
CA THR A 94 -29.27 1.09 -2.09
C THR A 94 -28.93 1.39 -0.63
N LEU A 95 -27.71 1.09 -0.21
CA LEU A 95 -27.19 1.33 1.15
C LEU A 95 -26.01 2.29 1.09
N HIS A 96 -26.04 3.33 1.91
CA HIS A 96 -24.88 4.21 2.10
C HIS A 96 -23.93 3.64 3.16
N ILE A 97 -22.74 3.25 2.73
CA ILE A 97 -21.72 2.63 3.59
C ILE A 97 -20.36 3.32 3.50
N GLY A 98 -20.22 4.29 2.60
CA GLY A 98 -19.01 5.11 2.48
C GLY A 98 -18.70 5.86 3.77
N GLY A 99 -17.43 5.89 4.17
CA GLY A 99 -16.98 6.50 5.42
C GLY A 99 -17.19 5.65 6.67
N LEU A 100 -17.97 4.57 6.61
CA LEU A 100 -18.14 3.63 7.71
C LEU A 100 -16.92 2.72 7.84
N THR A 101 -16.65 2.27 9.05
CA THR A 101 -15.79 1.11 9.30
C THR A 101 -16.53 -0.18 8.91
N LYS A 102 -15.80 -1.29 8.78
CA LYS A 102 -16.44 -2.61 8.53
C LYS A 102 -17.49 -2.95 9.58
N GLY A 103 -17.17 -2.77 10.85
CA GLY A 103 -18.07 -3.09 11.95
C GLY A 103 -19.32 -2.22 11.95
N GLU A 104 -19.19 -0.94 11.58
CA GLU A 104 -20.34 -0.03 11.41
C GLU A 104 -21.21 -0.48 10.22
N ALA A 105 -20.60 -0.84 9.09
CA ALA A 105 -21.32 -1.35 7.92
C ALA A 105 -22.03 -2.69 8.20
N GLU A 106 -21.36 -3.63 8.87
CA GLU A 106 -21.95 -4.89 9.33
C GLU A 106 -23.15 -4.67 10.23
N SER A 107 -23.04 -3.71 11.15
CA SER A 107 -24.13 -3.35 12.08
C SER A 107 -25.31 -2.71 11.37
N LEU A 108 -25.05 -1.80 10.41
CA LEU A 108 -26.07 -1.18 9.57
C LEU A 108 -26.85 -2.22 8.75
N ILE A 109 -26.14 -3.14 8.08
CA ILE A 109 -26.78 -4.18 7.27
C ILE A 109 -27.58 -5.13 8.15
N ARG A 110 -27.03 -5.56 9.29
CA ARG A 110 -27.72 -6.42 10.26
C ARG A 110 -29.01 -5.78 10.77
N GLU A 111 -28.99 -4.49 11.06
CA GLU A 111 -30.18 -3.78 11.52
C GLU A 111 -31.28 -3.77 10.45
N LYS A 112 -30.93 -3.54 9.21
CA LYS A 112 -31.88 -3.56 8.09
C LYS A 112 -32.42 -4.98 7.79
N LEU A 113 -31.62 -6.02 8.03
CA LEU A 113 -32.02 -7.42 7.85
C LEU A 113 -33.04 -7.89 8.88
N LYS A 114 -33.18 -7.26 10.06
CA LYS A 114 -34.17 -7.62 11.08
C LYS A 114 -35.62 -7.62 10.58
N GLY A 115 -35.91 -6.80 9.55
CA GLY A 115 -37.21 -6.78 8.90
C GLY A 115 -37.54 -8.02 8.07
N TYR A 116 -36.51 -8.78 7.69
CA TYR A 116 -36.62 -9.94 6.80
C TYR A 116 -36.27 -11.24 7.49
N ILE A 117 -35.24 -11.24 8.34
CA ILE A 117 -34.75 -12.42 9.07
C ILE A 117 -34.95 -12.15 10.56
N LYS A 118 -35.81 -12.95 11.19
CA LYS A 118 -36.11 -12.80 12.64
C LYS A 118 -35.06 -13.48 13.52
N GLU A 119 -34.22 -14.33 12.94
CA GLU A 119 -33.15 -15.04 13.64
C GLU A 119 -31.91 -14.15 13.81
N ASN A 120 -30.99 -14.62 14.65
CA ASN A 120 -29.70 -13.94 14.83
C ASN A 120 -28.86 -14.05 13.55
N THR A 121 -28.64 -12.93 12.90
CA THR A 121 -27.96 -12.83 11.62
C THR A 121 -26.54 -12.35 11.83
N ILE A 122 -25.57 -13.05 11.25
CA ILE A 122 -24.17 -12.65 11.17
C ILE A 122 -23.94 -12.03 9.81
N VAL A 123 -23.44 -10.80 9.79
CA VAL A 123 -23.01 -10.10 8.58
C VAL A 123 -21.50 -9.94 8.64
N THR A 124 -20.81 -10.33 7.59
CA THR A 124 -19.36 -10.19 7.45
C THR A 124 -19.05 -9.35 6.22
N VAL A 125 -18.35 -8.24 6.41
CA VAL A 125 -17.88 -7.35 5.35
C VAL A 125 -16.37 -7.50 5.20
N ARG A 126 -15.88 -7.73 3.98
CA ARG A 126 -14.47 -7.84 3.63
C ARG A 126 -14.13 -6.93 2.45
N MET A 127 -13.00 -6.26 2.50
CA MET A 127 -12.45 -5.54 1.35
C MET A 127 -11.75 -6.53 0.42
N ALA A 128 -12.27 -6.70 -0.80
CA ALA A 128 -11.73 -7.66 -1.75
C ALA A 128 -10.46 -7.16 -2.48
N ASN A 129 -10.28 -5.85 -2.56
CA ASN A 129 -9.21 -5.21 -3.33
C ASN A 129 -8.25 -4.36 -2.47
N TYR A 130 -8.13 -4.65 -1.17
CA TYR A 130 -7.23 -3.86 -0.32
C TYR A 130 -5.79 -4.00 -0.81
N LYS A 131 -5.26 -2.91 -1.35
CA LYS A 131 -3.91 -2.85 -1.93
C LYS A 131 -3.26 -1.51 -1.62
N ILE A 132 -1.93 -1.54 -1.56
CA ILE A 132 -1.07 -0.35 -1.46
C ILE A 132 -0.01 -0.42 -2.55
N SER A 133 0.57 0.71 -2.90
CA SER A 133 1.68 0.76 -3.85
C SER A 133 2.92 1.35 -3.17
N VAL A 134 4.07 0.72 -3.39
CA VAL A 134 5.37 1.22 -2.91
C VAL A 134 6.27 1.42 -4.10
N ILE A 135 6.76 2.64 -4.28
CA ILE A 135 7.56 3.03 -5.45
C ILE A 135 8.77 3.90 -5.04
N GLY A 136 9.68 4.11 -5.97
CA GLY A 136 10.90 4.91 -5.76
C GLY A 136 12.08 4.04 -5.32
N GLU A 137 12.91 4.54 -4.40
CA GLU A 137 14.16 3.90 -3.98
C GLU A 137 13.94 2.77 -2.97
N VAL A 138 13.26 1.71 -3.41
CA VAL A 138 13.07 0.42 -2.73
C VAL A 138 13.61 -0.71 -3.59
N ASN A 139 13.88 -1.88 -2.99
CA ASN A 139 14.45 -3.00 -3.73
C ASN A 139 13.47 -3.66 -4.71
N ARG A 140 12.17 -3.67 -4.39
CA ARG A 140 11.11 -4.27 -5.21
C ARG A 140 9.88 -3.36 -5.25
N PRO A 141 9.91 -2.29 -6.09
CA PRO A 141 8.74 -1.44 -6.27
C PRO A 141 7.57 -2.25 -6.86
N GLY A 142 6.35 -1.94 -6.42
CA GLY A 142 5.16 -2.65 -6.90
C GLY A 142 3.90 -2.29 -6.13
N THR A 143 2.80 -2.93 -6.53
CA THR A 143 1.52 -2.89 -5.82
C THR A 143 1.33 -4.20 -5.06
N PHE A 144 0.99 -4.10 -3.79
CA PHE A 144 0.87 -5.24 -2.86
C PHE A 144 -0.57 -5.35 -2.36
N THR A 145 -1.15 -6.54 -2.47
CA THR A 145 -2.48 -6.86 -1.91
C THR A 145 -2.33 -7.25 -0.45
N ILE A 146 -3.18 -6.70 0.41
CA ILE A 146 -3.15 -6.87 1.86
C ILE A 146 -4.37 -7.71 2.29
N SER A 147 -4.13 -8.93 2.75
CA SER A 147 -5.19 -9.90 3.07
C SER A 147 -5.92 -9.60 4.39
N ASN A 148 -5.24 -8.96 5.35
CA ASN A 148 -5.77 -8.67 6.68
C ASN A 148 -6.29 -7.24 6.86
N GLU A 149 -6.37 -6.47 5.74
CA GLU A 149 -6.91 -5.11 5.69
C GLU A 149 -6.24 -4.12 6.67
N LYS A 150 -5.03 -4.45 7.09
CA LYS A 150 -4.22 -3.63 7.99
C LYS A 150 -2.75 -3.79 7.61
N VAL A 151 -2.09 -2.70 7.34
CA VAL A 151 -0.65 -2.65 7.02
C VAL A 151 -0.07 -1.34 7.54
N ASN A 152 1.10 -1.40 8.15
CA ASN A 152 1.82 -0.21 8.57
C ASN A 152 2.95 0.16 7.59
N LEU A 153 3.56 1.33 7.80
CA LEU A 153 4.62 1.84 6.93
C LEU A 153 5.81 0.88 6.81
N PHE A 154 6.23 0.24 7.91
CA PHE A 154 7.37 -0.66 7.90
C PHE A 154 7.04 -2.00 7.24
N GLU A 155 5.81 -2.52 7.44
CA GLU A 155 5.33 -3.71 6.72
C GLU A 155 5.28 -3.47 5.22
N ALA A 156 4.80 -2.29 4.79
CA ALA A 156 4.79 -1.90 3.38
C ALA A 156 6.19 -1.85 2.78
N LEU A 157 7.16 -1.24 3.49
CA LEU A 157 8.55 -1.24 3.08
C LEU A 157 9.15 -2.65 3.05
N ALA A 158 8.86 -3.49 4.03
CA ALA A 158 9.31 -4.89 4.06
C ALA A 158 8.79 -5.68 2.86
N MET A 159 7.52 -5.50 2.46
CA MET A 159 6.95 -6.10 1.25
C MET A 159 7.70 -5.67 -0.01
N ALA A 160 8.13 -4.40 -0.07
CA ALA A 160 8.94 -3.84 -1.14
C ALA A 160 10.45 -4.21 -1.03
N GLY A 161 10.82 -5.09 -0.10
CA GLY A 161 12.21 -5.52 0.11
C GLY A 161 13.09 -4.46 0.77
N ASP A 162 12.46 -3.54 1.50
CA ASP A 162 13.08 -2.39 2.18
C ASP A 162 13.59 -1.29 1.23
N MET A 163 13.92 -0.14 1.82
CA MET A 163 14.52 0.98 1.12
C MET A 163 15.97 0.70 0.78
N THR A 164 16.40 1.10 -0.42
CA THR A 164 17.82 1.03 -0.77
C THR A 164 18.63 2.01 0.10
N VAL A 165 19.95 1.90 0.09
CA VAL A 165 20.86 2.86 0.77
C VAL A 165 20.78 4.28 0.18
N TYR A 166 20.21 4.40 -1.01
CA TYR A 166 20.01 5.68 -1.69
C TYR A 166 18.67 6.35 -1.36
N GLY A 167 17.74 5.63 -0.73
CA GLY A 167 16.45 6.17 -0.32
C GLY A 167 16.60 7.16 0.85
N LEU A 168 15.88 8.29 0.79
CA LEU A 168 15.82 9.29 1.86
C LEU A 168 14.77 8.87 2.89
N ARG A 169 15.23 8.38 4.08
CA ARG A 169 14.35 7.98 5.18
C ARG A 169 13.62 9.17 5.82
N ASP A 170 14.22 10.35 5.75
CA ASP A 170 13.65 11.59 6.24
C ASP A 170 12.68 12.27 5.25
N ASN A 171 12.50 11.68 4.04
CA ASN A 171 11.64 12.21 3.00
C ASN A 171 10.91 11.10 2.23
N VAL A 172 10.18 10.29 2.96
CA VAL A 172 9.23 9.34 2.37
C VAL A 172 7.89 10.06 2.19
N ARG A 173 7.28 9.97 1.01
CA ARG A 173 6.02 10.64 0.71
C ARG A 173 4.90 9.63 0.67
N LEU A 174 3.86 9.89 1.44
CA LEU A 174 2.59 9.20 1.35
C LEU A 174 1.66 10.02 0.48
N ILE A 175 1.13 9.42 -0.57
CA ILE A 175 0.08 9.99 -1.41
C ILE A 175 -1.20 9.26 -1.04
N ARG A 176 -2.17 10.00 -0.51
CA ARG A 176 -3.46 9.49 -0.04
C ARG A 176 -4.60 10.28 -0.65
N GLU A 177 -5.62 9.57 -1.08
CA GLU A 177 -6.88 10.15 -1.52
C GLU A 177 -7.85 10.22 -0.34
N ASP A 178 -8.53 11.37 -0.18
CA ASP A 178 -9.58 11.54 0.82
C ASP A 178 -10.95 11.06 0.29
N ALA A 179 -11.97 11.14 1.15
CA ALA A 179 -13.33 10.72 0.80
C ALA A 179 -13.96 11.57 -0.33
N ASP A 180 -13.45 12.78 -0.56
CA ASP A 180 -13.91 13.69 -1.61
C ASP A 180 -13.14 13.51 -2.93
N GLY A 181 -12.16 12.61 -2.97
CA GLY A 181 -11.33 12.31 -4.13
C GLY A 181 -10.12 13.24 -4.31
N HIS A 182 -9.82 14.10 -3.33
CA HIS A 182 -8.62 14.94 -3.38
C HIS A 182 -7.38 14.17 -2.92
N GLN A 183 -6.30 14.33 -3.66
CA GLN A 183 -5.03 13.69 -3.32
C GLN A 183 -4.16 14.61 -2.45
N HIS A 184 -3.69 14.07 -1.34
CA HIS A 184 -2.81 14.72 -0.40
C HIS A 184 -1.43 14.08 -0.41
N ILE A 185 -0.38 14.91 -0.39
CA ILE A 185 1.00 14.44 -0.28
C ILE A 185 1.50 14.77 1.12
N ILE A 186 1.79 13.74 1.91
CA ILE A 186 2.28 13.85 3.27
C ILE A 186 3.75 13.41 3.30
N THR A 187 4.62 14.24 3.84
CA THR A 187 6.04 13.88 4.02
C THR A 187 6.22 13.21 5.38
N LEU A 188 6.80 12.02 5.36
CA LEU A 188 7.05 11.18 6.53
C LEU A 188 8.56 11.08 6.78
N ASN A 189 8.93 11.12 8.05
CA ASN A 189 10.31 10.93 8.49
C ASN A 189 10.45 9.58 9.20
N MET A 190 10.96 8.58 8.49
CA MET A 190 11.12 7.21 9.00
C MET A 190 12.30 7.07 9.98
N ASN A 191 13.18 8.09 10.07
CA ASN A 191 14.26 8.07 11.04
C ASN A 191 13.75 8.31 12.47
N ARG A 192 12.63 9.01 12.63
CA ARG A 192 12.07 9.37 13.94
C ARG A 192 11.20 8.23 14.49
N ALA A 193 11.33 7.98 15.79
CA ALA A 193 10.54 6.96 16.45
C ALA A 193 9.07 7.36 16.68
N ASP A 194 8.76 8.65 16.70
CA ASP A 194 7.39 9.17 16.83
C ASP A 194 6.50 8.89 15.63
N ILE A 195 7.08 8.45 14.49
CA ILE A 195 6.33 8.02 13.30
C ILE A 195 5.31 6.93 13.62
N ILE A 196 5.57 6.06 14.60
CA ILE A 196 4.64 5.00 15.01
C ILE A 196 3.34 5.52 15.63
N GLN A 197 3.33 6.77 16.05
CA GLN A 197 2.17 7.46 16.65
C GLN A 197 1.48 8.37 15.64
N SER A 198 2.06 8.51 14.45
CA SER A 198 1.48 9.32 13.38
C SER A 198 0.11 8.75 12.97
N PRO A 199 -0.87 9.61 12.67
CA PRO A 199 -2.14 9.18 12.07
C PRO A 199 -1.95 8.52 10.69
N TYR A 200 -0.76 8.67 10.11
CA TYR A 200 -0.36 8.10 8.83
C TYR A 200 0.47 6.82 8.97
N TYR A 201 0.66 6.32 10.19
CA TYR A 201 1.43 5.10 10.43
C TYR A 201 0.81 3.88 9.77
N TYR A 202 -0.52 3.76 9.85
CA TYR A 202 -1.27 2.75 9.12
C TYR A 202 -1.69 3.29 7.75
N LEU A 203 -1.40 2.50 6.73
CA LEU A 203 -1.77 2.83 5.37
C LEU A 203 -3.24 2.49 5.11
N GLN A 204 -3.86 3.23 4.21
CA GLN A 204 -5.23 3.02 3.75
C GLN A 204 -5.24 2.36 2.36
N GLN A 205 -6.40 1.92 1.95
CA GLN A 205 -6.66 1.42 0.60
C GLN A 205 -6.19 2.44 -0.46
N ASN A 206 -5.48 1.93 -1.48
CA ASN A 206 -4.91 2.71 -2.58
C ASN A 206 -3.82 3.72 -2.22
N ASP A 207 -3.32 3.75 -0.97
CA ASP A 207 -2.18 4.58 -0.61
C ASP A 207 -0.96 4.27 -1.50
N ILE A 208 -0.23 5.32 -1.85
CA ILE A 208 1.06 5.20 -2.55
C ILE A 208 2.17 5.72 -1.64
N LEU A 209 3.11 4.85 -1.32
CA LEU A 209 4.31 5.19 -0.56
C LEU A 209 5.46 5.40 -1.53
N TYR A 210 5.91 6.65 -1.67
CA TYR A 210 7.00 7.02 -2.55
C TYR A 210 8.28 7.30 -1.76
N VAL A 211 9.32 6.52 -2.02
CA VAL A 211 10.64 6.70 -1.42
C VAL A 211 11.49 7.59 -2.31
N THR A 212 11.81 8.78 -1.81
CA THR A 212 12.59 9.78 -2.56
C THR A 212 14.05 9.34 -2.68
N PRO A 213 14.65 9.36 -3.89
CA PRO A 213 16.07 9.09 -4.06
C PRO A 213 16.93 10.22 -3.52
N ASN A 214 18.13 9.90 -3.06
CA ASN A 214 19.11 10.91 -2.66
C ASN A 214 19.81 11.55 -3.86
N LYS A 215 20.54 12.64 -3.62
CA LYS A 215 21.27 13.38 -4.65
C LYS A 215 22.31 12.53 -5.39
N THR A 216 22.90 11.56 -4.74
CA THR A 216 23.91 10.68 -5.37
C THR A 216 23.26 9.82 -6.43
N LYS A 217 22.11 9.22 -6.13
CA LYS A 217 21.34 8.42 -7.10
C LYS A 217 20.82 9.28 -8.25
N ALA A 218 20.30 10.48 -7.96
CA ALA A 218 19.83 11.41 -8.97
C ALA A 218 20.97 11.80 -9.95
N LYS A 219 22.16 12.09 -9.43
CA LYS A 219 23.34 12.40 -10.27
C LYS A 219 23.79 11.21 -11.12
N THR A 220 23.63 9.98 -10.64
CA THR A 220 23.97 8.78 -11.44
C THR A 220 23.10 8.68 -12.69
N ALA A 221 21.85 9.16 -12.63
CA ALA A 221 20.97 9.23 -13.80
C ALA A 221 21.43 10.29 -14.83
N ASP A 222 22.14 11.34 -14.39
CA ASP A 222 22.65 12.42 -15.25
C ASP A 222 24.02 12.05 -15.90
N ILE A 223 24.70 11.00 -15.42
CA ILE A 223 25.95 10.54 -16.04
C ILE A 223 25.60 9.86 -17.37
N SER A 224 25.64 10.63 -18.41
CA SER A 224 25.48 10.16 -19.79
C SER A 224 26.57 9.15 -20.15
N ALA A 225 26.22 8.16 -20.98
CA ALA A 225 27.18 7.20 -21.55
C ALA A 225 28.39 7.92 -22.22
N SER A 226 28.18 9.12 -22.76
CA SER A 226 29.22 9.96 -23.33
C SER A 226 30.31 10.36 -22.33
N THR A 227 29.93 10.65 -21.06
CA THR A 227 30.92 11.00 -20.01
C THR A 227 31.83 9.84 -19.68
N THR A 228 31.29 8.64 -19.59
CA THR A 228 32.06 7.40 -19.36
C THR A 228 33.00 7.10 -20.54
N ILE A 229 32.54 7.33 -21.77
CA ILE A 229 33.38 7.16 -22.97
C ILE A 229 34.54 8.16 -22.96
N TRP A 230 34.30 9.43 -22.61
CA TRP A 230 35.36 10.43 -22.50
C TRP A 230 36.44 10.04 -21.49
N PHE A 231 36.08 9.56 -20.31
CA PHE A 231 37.06 9.06 -19.32
C PHE A 231 37.86 7.89 -19.84
N SER A 232 37.23 6.96 -20.57
CA SER A 232 37.91 5.82 -21.19
C SER A 232 38.91 6.27 -22.27
N VAL A 233 38.53 7.22 -23.12
CA VAL A 233 39.40 7.76 -24.18
C VAL A 233 40.61 8.45 -23.57
N VAL A 234 40.41 9.33 -22.57
CA VAL A 234 41.51 10.03 -21.88
C VAL A 234 42.44 9.01 -21.20
N SER A 235 41.91 8.01 -20.51
CA SER A 235 42.72 6.95 -19.87
C SER A 235 43.56 6.17 -20.89
N THR A 236 42.99 5.85 -22.05
CA THR A 236 43.70 5.15 -23.12
C THR A 236 44.82 6.02 -23.72
N LEU A 237 44.59 7.30 -23.94
CA LEU A 237 45.59 8.23 -24.42
C LEU A 237 46.76 8.40 -23.44
N VAL A 238 46.46 8.51 -22.14
CA VAL A 238 47.49 8.59 -21.10
C VAL A 238 48.34 7.32 -21.05
N SER A 239 47.74 6.14 -21.19
CA SER A 239 48.41 4.86 -21.22
C SER A 239 49.33 4.72 -22.46
N LEU A 240 48.85 5.15 -23.63
CA LEU A 240 49.65 5.17 -24.86
C LEU A 240 50.85 6.13 -24.76
N ALA A 241 50.64 7.34 -24.22
CA ALA A 241 51.70 8.31 -24.00
C ALA A 241 52.78 7.75 -23.04
N SER A 242 52.37 7.13 -21.96
CA SER A 242 53.29 6.47 -21.02
C SER A 242 54.10 5.35 -21.67
N LEU A 243 53.49 4.55 -22.53
CA LEU A 243 54.15 3.48 -23.26
C LEU A 243 55.21 4.03 -24.23
N ILE A 244 54.88 5.08 -24.98
CA ILE A 244 55.80 5.74 -25.93
C ILE A 244 57.01 6.30 -25.18
N ILE A 245 56.80 6.96 -24.05
CA ILE A 245 57.90 7.55 -23.22
C ILE A 245 58.82 6.42 -22.71
N THR A 246 58.25 5.26 -22.35
CA THR A 246 59.00 4.12 -21.83
C THR A 246 59.86 3.46 -22.93
N ILE A 247 59.36 3.42 -24.18
CA ILE A 247 60.08 2.83 -25.32
C ILE A 247 61.15 3.78 -25.87
N ALA A 248 60.91 5.10 -25.75
CA ALA A 248 61.85 6.12 -26.25
C ALA A 248 63.04 6.42 -25.29
N LYS A 249 63.06 5.80 -24.14
CA LYS A 249 64.12 5.92 -23.11
C LYS A 249 65.05 4.67 -23.14
#